data_06eec0b33b79af16c24b13a325acb55f
#
_entry.id   06eec0b33b79af16c24b13a325acb55f
#
_cell.length_a   1.000
_cell.length_b   1.000
_cell.length_c   1.000
_cell.angle_alpha   90.00
_cell.angle_beta   90.00
_cell.angle_gamma   90.00
#
_symmetry.space_group_name_H-M   'P 1'
#
loop_
_entity.id
_entity.type
_entity.pdbx_description
1 polymer ?
#
loop_
_entity_poly.entity_id
_entity_poly.type
_entity_poly.pdbx_seq_one_letter_code
_entity_poly.pdbx_strand_id
1 'polypeptide(L)'
;MKLEFLALSDAERSLYIEQAALRRGFSPVLMEKDFWVCWLLGILFESEFAGDLVFKGGTSLSKVFGVIDRFSEDIDLSLSPQFLNLPDAGTSRTQANKWMAKAEAACSEAVQDLIAPVLESAAHEALGDRGEAWFEFLTDPATHSPVLLFHYPSTQPNGFAYLKRSVKLEFGSLTDQQPTGRHSVAPWIADVLPEVFPDWKCEVVALEVRRTFWEKATILHTEFHRPTDKP
;
A
#
# COMPACT_ATOMS: atom_id res chain seq x y z
N MET A 1 -13.77 -8.91 6.06
CA MET A 1 -14.25 -9.21 4.67
C MET A 1 -13.99 -10.68 4.36
N LYS A 2 -15.04 -11.51 4.23
CA LYS A 2 -14.89 -12.92 3.80
C LYS A 2 -14.90 -12.96 2.27
N LEU A 3 -13.75 -13.16 1.66
CA LEU A 3 -13.64 -13.43 0.24
C LEU A 3 -13.74 -14.94 0.02
N GLU A 4 -14.79 -15.38 -0.69
CA GLU A 4 -14.95 -16.80 -1.07
C GLU A 4 -13.70 -17.29 -1.83
N PHE A 5 -13.04 -16.41 -2.57
CA PHE A 5 -11.79 -16.72 -3.26
C PHE A 5 -10.66 -17.20 -2.32
N LEU A 6 -10.55 -16.68 -1.11
CA LEU A 6 -9.54 -17.13 -0.14
C LEU A 6 -9.87 -18.48 0.48
N ALA A 7 -11.13 -18.91 0.42
CA ALA A 7 -11.56 -20.23 0.87
C ALA A 7 -11.29 -21.35 -0.17
N LEU A 8 -10.94 -20.99 -1.41
CA LEU A 8 -10.56 -21.94 -2.45
C LEU A 8 -9.21 -22.59 -2.15
N SER A 9 -9.00 -23.80 -2.67
CA SER A 9 -7.68 -24.43 -2.65
C SER A 9 -6.64 -23.64 -3.44
N ASP A 10 -5.37 -23.84 -3.13
CA ASP A 10 -4.25 -23.20 -3.85
C ASP A 10 -4.31 -23.48 -5.36
N ALA A 11 -4.69 -24.72 -5.73
CA ALA A 11 -4.81 -25.09 -7.14
C ALA A 11 -5.94 -24.36 -7.86
N GLU A 12 -7.08 -24.18 -7.19
CA GLU A 12 -8.21 -23.41 -7.76
C GLU A 12 -7.87 -21.92 -7.87
N ARG A 13 -7.25 -21.36 -6.83
CA ARG A 13 -6.79 -19.96 -6.87
C ARG A 13 -5.78 -19.73 -8.00
N SER A 14 -4.79 -20.63 -8.15
CA SER A 14 -3.82 -20.57 -9.25
C SER A 14 -4.52 -20.58 -10.60
N LEU A 15 -5.48 -21.49 -10.81
CA LEU A 15 -6.23 -21.59 -12.06
C LEU A 15 -6.98 -20.29 -12.41
N TYR A 16 -7.67 -19.69 -11.45
CA TYR A 16 -8.38 -18.42 -11.66
C TYR A 16 -7.42 -17.28 -11.98
N ILE A 17 -6.30 -17.18 -11.26
CA ILE A 17 -5.26 -16.20 -11.52
C ILE A 17 -4.68 -16.35 -12.94
N GLU A 18 -4.34 -17.57 -13.36
CA GLU A 18 -3.82 -17.86 -14.68
C GLU A 18 -4.82 -17.50 -15.78
N GLN A 19 -6.09 -17.85 -15.61
CA GLN A 19 -7.16 -17.49 -16.56
C GLN A 19 -7.33 -15.97 -16.68
N ALA A 20 -7.33 -15.25 -15.54
CA ALA A 20 -7.45 -13.80 -15.53
C ALA A 20 -6.23 -13.14 -16.19
N ALA A 21 -5.04 -13.64 -15.90
CA ALA A 21 -3.79 -13.18 -16.48
C ALA A 21 -3.79 -13.33 -18.00
N LEU A 22 -4.22 -14.51 -18.51
CA LEU A 22 -4.32 -14.78 -19.94
C LEU A 22 -5.31 -13.83 -20.62
N ARG A 23 -6.50 -13.63 -20.03
CA ARG A 23 -7.53 -12.72 -20.59
C ARG A 23 -7.07 -11.27 -20.66
N ARG A 24 -6.24 -10.83 -19.71
CA ARG A 24 -5.78 -9.44 -19.60
C ARG A 24 -4.39 -9.20 -20.22
N GLY A 25 -3.68 -10.24 -20.61
CA GLY A 25 -2.33 -10.15 -21.18
C GLY A 25 -1.24 -9.79 -20.16
N PHE A 26 -1.46 -10.15 -18.90
CA PHE A 26 -0.50 -9.94 -17.81
C PHE A 26 0.13 -11.27 -17.37
N SER A 27 1.21 -11.20 -16.60
CA SER A 27 1.74 -12.40 -15.96
C SER A 27 0.87 -12.81 -14.76
N PRO A 28 0.72 -14.12 -14.48
CA PRO A 28 -0.02 -14.59 -13.31
C PRO A 28 0.51 -14.03 -11.99
N VAL A 29 1.82 -13.85 -11.85
CA VAL A 29 2.45 -13.28 -10.66
C VAL A 29 1.98 -11.83 -10.41
N LEU A 30 1.86 -11.02 -11.47
CA LEU A 30 1.35 -9.64 -11.35
C LEU A 30 -0.13 -9.62 -11.01
N MET A 31 -0.92 -10.53 -11.59
CA MET A 31 -2.35 -10.66 -11.32
C MET A 31 -2.59 -11.06 -9.84
N GLU A 32 -1.81 -12.02 -9.33
CA GLU A 32 -1.87 -12.43 -7.92
C GLU A 32 -1.48 -11.28 -6.99
N LYS A 33 -0.40 -10.60 -7.30
CA LYS A 33 0.08 -9.48 -6.47
C LYS A 33 -0.91 -8.32 -6.45
N ASP A 34 -1.54 -8.00 -7.58
CA ASP A 34 -2.61 -7.00 -7.67
C ASP A 34 -3.81 -7.34 -6.78
N PHE A 35 -4.18 -8.62 -6.72
CA PHE A 35 -5.21 -9.09 -5.80
C PHE A 35 -4.84 -8.78 -4.35
N TRP A 36 -3.61 -9.12 -3.93
CA TRP A 36 -3.15 -8.88 -2.56
C TRP A 36 -3.02 -7.39 -2.21
N VAL A 37 -2.61 -6.56 -3.16
CA VAL A 37 -2.62 -5.09 -3.00
C VAL A 37 -4.03 -4.60 -2.69
N CYS A 38 -5.02 -5.00 -3.48
CA CYS A 38 -6.40 -4.59 -3.27
C CYS A 38 -6.98 -5.16 -1.96
N TRP A 39 -6.66 -6.40 -1.61
CA TRP A 39 -7.08 -7.02 -0.36
C TRP A 39 -6.57 -6.24 0.86
N LEU A 40 -5.29 -5.84 0.87
CA LEU A 40 -4.72 -5.02 1.94
C LEU A 40 -5.35 -3.64 2.03
N LEU A 41 -5.60 -3.00 0.89
CA LEU A 41 -6.33 -1.72 0.85
C LEU A 41 -7.73 -1.87 1.44
N GLY A 42 -8.42 -2.97 1.16
CA GLY A 42 -9.72 -3.27 1.76
C GLY A 42 -9.64 -3.34 3.28
N ILE A 43 -8.70 -4.09 3.85
CA ILE A 43 -8.54 -4.19 5.30
C ILE A 43 -8.25 -2.82 5.92
N LEU A 44 -7.31 -2.07 5.35
CA LEU A 44 -6.89 -0.76 5.87
C LEU A 44 -8.03 0.26 5.85
N PHE A 45 -8.76 0.36 4.75
CA PHE A 45 -9.82 1.34 4.58
C PHE A 45 -11.19 0.88 5.13
N GLU A 46 -11.31 -0.36 5.60
CA GLU A 46 -12.42 -0.84 6.43
C GLU A 46 -12.09 -0.82 7.94
N SER A 47 -10.83 -0.53 8.31
CA SER A 47 -10.37 -0.48 9.70
C SER A 47 -10.76 0.84 10.39
N GLU A 48 -10.54 0.90 11.70
CA GLU A 48 -10.68 2.10 12.51
C GLU A 48 -9.76 3.25 12.09
N PHE A 49 -8.69 2.96 11.33
CA PHE A 49 -7.73 3.96 10.84
C PHE A 49 -8.14 4.61 9.51
N ALA A 50 -9.23 4.16 8.88
CA ALA A 50 -9.63 4.60 7.53
C ALA A 50 -9.76 6.13 7.38
N GLY A 51 -10.19 6.81 8.45
CA GLY A 51 -10.33 8.28 8.48
C GLY A 51 -9.02 9.05 8.50
N ASP A 52 -7.93 8.40 8.87
CA ASP A 52 -6.60 8.98 9.08
C ASP A 52 -5.60 8.55 8.02
N LEU A 53 -6.01 7.66 7.10
CA LEU A 53 -5.19 7.15 6.02
C LEU A 53 -5.49 7.85 4.69
N VAL A 54 -4.43 8.17 3.96
CA VAL A 54 -4.52 8.63 2.57
C VAL A 54 -3.63 7.75 1.69
N PHE A 55 -4.23 7.11 0.70
CA PHE A 55 -3.54 6.34 -0.32
C PHE A 55 -2.93 7.25 -1.37
N LYS A 56 -1.66 7.06 -1.67
CA LYS A 56 -0.91 7.90 -2.60
C LYS A 56 0.06 7.09 -3.47
N GLY A 57 0.96 7.78 -4.13
CA GLY A 57 2.08 7.16 -4.86
C GLY A 57 1.74 6.55 -6.20
N GLY A 58 2.62 5.69 -6.69
CA GLY A 58 2.51 5.08 -8.02
C GLY A 58 1.30 4.16 -8.14
N THR A 59 1.03 3.38 -7.12
CA THR A 59 -0.09 2.43 -7.11
C THR A 59 -1.44 3.15 -7.10
N SER A 60 -1.57 4.29 -6.41
CA SER A 60 -2.80 5.09 -6.50
C SER A 60 -3.01 5.69 -7.91
N LEU A 61 -1.94 6.14 -8.57
CA LEU A 61 -2.02 6.66 -9.93
C LEU A 61 -2.47 5.60 -10.95
N SER A 62 -2.06 4.35 -10.78
CA SER A 62 -2.49 3.26 -11.66
C SER A 62 -3.86 2.68 -11.29
N LYS A 63 -4.11 2.40 -10.02
CA LYS A 63 -5.32 1.69 -9.56
C LYS A 63 -6.55 2.59 -9.41
N VAL A 64 -6.35 3.80 -8.92
CA VAL A 64 -7.45 4.75 -8.67
C VAL A 64 -7.75 5.59 -9.91
N PHE A 65 -6.69 6.13 -10.51
CA PHE A 65 -6.84 7.15 -11.55
C PHE A 65 -6.58 6.64 -12.97
N GLY A 66 -5.95 5.48 -13.15
CA GLY A 66 -5.64 4.92 -14.47
C GLY A 66 -4.74 5.83 -15.33
N VAL A 67 -3.96 6.73 -14.71
CA VAL A 67 -3.12 7.70 -15.45
C VAL A 67 -1.73 7.19 -15.78
N ILE A 68 -1.33 6.06 -15.23
CA ILE A 68 -0.10 5.35 -15.60
C ILE A 68 -0.44 3.90 -15.93
N ASP A 69 0.03 3.46 -17.08
CA ASP A 69 -0.20 2.11 -17.60
C ASP A 69 0.99 1.21 -17.30
N ARG A 70 1.32 1.10 -16.02
CA ARG A 70 2.34 0.16 -15.52
C ARG A 70 1.92 -0.41 -14.16
N PHE A 71 2.31 -1.64 -13.93
CA PHE A 71 2.17 -2.23 -12.61
C PHE A 71 3.00 -1.46 -11.58
N SER A 72 2.41 -1.21 -10.43
CA SER A 72 3.07 -0.69 -9.23
C SER A 72 2.68 -1.58 -8.06
N GLU A 73 3.66 -1.99 -7.29
CA GLU A 73 3.52 -3.07 -6.31
C GLU A 73 3.50 -2.60 -4.85
N ASP A 74 3.89 -1.34 -4.61
CA ASP A 74 3.99 -0.77 -3.28
C ASP A 74 2.71 0.00 -2.95
N ILE A 75 2.26 -0.11 -1.71
CA ILE A 75 1.15 0.67 -1.16
C ILE A 75 1.75 1.82 -0.37
N ASP A 76 1.71 3.02 -0.94
CA ASP A 76 2.15 4.24 -0.27
C ASP A 76 0.98 4.85 0.51
N LEU A 77 1.13 5.04 1.80
CA LEU A 77 0.12 5.57 2.71
C LEU A 77 0.64 6.79 3.47
N SER A 78 -0.23 7.74 3.73
CA SER A 78 0.05 8.87 4.63
C SER A 78 -0.87 8.80 5.83
N LEU A 79 -0.28 8.93 7.04
CA LEU A 79 -1.02 9.05 8.30
C LEU A 79 -1.25 10.51 8.65
N SER A 80 -2.43 10.83 9.19
CA SER A 80 -2.76 12.19 9.59
C SER A 80 -1.95 12.65 10.80
N PRO A 81 -1.53 13.93 10.86
CA PRO A 81 -0.89 14.49 12.06
C PRO A 81 -1.78 14.42 13.30
N GLN A 82 -3.10 14.45 13.13
CA GLN A 82 -4.08 14.35 14.21
C GLN A 82 -4.05 12.96 14.84
N PHE A 83 -4.05 11.91 14.02
CA PHE A 83 -3.90 10.52 14.49
C PHE A 83 -2.59 10.32 15.26
N LEU A 84 -1.51 10.94 14.80
CA LEU A 84 -0.20 10.87 15.42
C LEU A 84 -0.04 11.81 16.65
N ASN A 85 -1.10 12.50 17.07
CA ASN A 85 -1.08 13.46 18.18
C ASN A 85 0.06 14.50 18.04
N LEU A 86 0.32 14.96 16.83
CA LEU A 86 1.37 15.92 16.55
C LEU A 86 0.88 17.35 16.78
N PRO A 87 1.70 18.19 17.41
CA PRO A 87 1.40 19.63 17.51
C PRO A 87 1.54 20.28 16.14
N ASP A 88 1.06 21.51 16.01
CA ASP A 88 1.30 22.30 14.82
C ASP A 88 2.80 22.43 14.52
N ALA A 89 3.14 22.37 13.24
CA ALA A 89 4.51 22.60 12.80
C ALA A 89 4.91 24.05 13.10
N GLY A 90 6.01 24.24 13.82
CA GLY A 90 6.49 25.59 14.13
C GLY A 90 6.98 26.33 12.90
N THR A 91 7.07 27.65 12.98
CA THR A 91 7.43 28.56 11.86
C THR A 91 8.94 28.66 11.59
N SER A 92 9.79 28.29 12.55
CA SER A 92 11.24 28.32 12.37
C SER A 92 11.77 27.01 11.81
N ARG A 93 12.89 27.06 11.07
CA ARG A 93 13.55 25.87 10.51
C ARG A 93 13.90 24.83 11.59
N THR A 94 14.34 25.28 12.76
CA THR A 94 14.68 24.39 13.87
C THR A 94 13.44 23.68 14.43
N GLN A 95 12.31 24.40 14.52
CA GLN A 95 11.03 23.82 14.96
C GLN A 95 10.51 22.83 13.92
N ALA A 96 10.59 23.17 12.64
CA ALA A 96 10.20 22.26 11.55
C ALA A 96 11.02 20.96 11.57
N ASN A 97 12.34 21.02 11.73
CA ASN A 97 13.19 19.82 11.83
C ASN A 97 12.84 18.95 13.06
N LYS A 98 12.58 19.57 14.21
CA LYS A 98 12.15 18.84 15.41
C LYS A 98 10.77 18.20 15.21
N TRP A 99 9.88 18.91 14.54
CA TRP A 99 8.55 18.39 14.23
C TRP A 99 8.63 17.20 13.30
N MET A 100 9.45 17.27 12.22
CA MET A 100 9.65 16.14 11.31
C MET A 100 10.17 14.89 12.02
N ALA A 101 11.23 15.03 12.84
CA ALA A 101 11.76 13.90 13.59
C ALA A 101 10.71 13.30 14.57
N LYS A 102 9.88 14.15 15.19
CA LYS A 102 8.80 13.67 16.05
C LYS A 102 7.71 12.96 15.24
N ALA A 103 7.38 13.48 14.06
CA ALA A 103 6.38 12.88 13.18
C ALA A 103 6.82 11.51 12.65
N GLU A 104 8.09 11.36 12.27
CA GLU A 104 8.67 10.09 11.85
C GLU A 104 8.64 9.06 12.99
N ALA A 105 9.05 9.44 14.19
CA ALA A 105 9.02 8.56 15.35
C ALA A 105 7.59 8.12 15.70
N ALA A 106 6.64 9.07 15.77
CA ALA A 106 5.24 8.78 16.07
C ALA A 106 4.59 7.90 14.97
N CYS A 107 4.94 8.11 13.71
CA CYS A 107 4.50 7.28 12.61
C CYS A 107 5.01 5.83 12.76
N SER A 108 6.28 5.66 13.08
CA SER A 108 6.89 4.34 13.30
C SER A 108 6.22 3.59 14.46
N GLU A 109 6.00 4.26 15.60
CA GLU A 109 5.31 3.71 16.76
C GLU A 109 3.86 3.33 16.42
N ALA A 110 3.11 4.22 15.75
CA ALA A 110 1.73 3.95 15.36
C ALA A 110 1.61 2.75 14.39
N VAL A 111 2.53 2.64 13.42
CA VAL A 111 2.54 1.50 12.49
C VAL A 111 2.85 0.20 13.21
N GLN A 112 3.86 0.20 14.08
CA GLN A 112 4.30 -1.01 14.78
C GLN A 112 3.28 -1.48 15.85
N ASP A 113 2.73 -0.55 16.63
CA ASP A 113 1.98 -0.88 17.83
C ASP A 113 0.46 -0.89 17.61
N LEU A 114 -0.04 -0.21 16.57
CA LEU A 114 -1.47 -0.11 16.29
C LEU A 114 -1.85 -0.77 14.96
N ILE A 115 -1.20 -0.41 13.86
CA ILE A 115 -1.62 -0.84 12.52
C ILE A 115 -1.19 -2.29 12.24
N ALA A 116 0.06 -2.64 12.52
CA ALA A 116 0.58 -3.99 12.25
C ALA A 116 -0.21 -5.09 12.98
N PRO A 117 -0.58 -4.96 14.27
CA PRO A 117 -1.41 -5.97 14.94
C PRO A 117 -2.79 -6.16 14.32
N VAL A 118 -3.43 -5.10 13.83
CA VAL A 118 -4.73 -5.18 13.16
C VAL A 118 -4.60 -5.93 11.83
N LEU A 119 -3.59 -5.60 11.03
CA LEU A 119 -3.32 -6.29 9.76
C LEU A 119 -2.95 -7.76 9.99
N GLU A 120 -2.13 -8.06 11.00
CA GLU A 120 -1.77 -9.43 11.38
C GLU A 120 -2.99 -10.24 11.80
N SER A 121 -3.87 -9.66 12.64
CA SER A 121 -5.12 -10.30 13.06
C SER A 121 -6.04 -10.59 11.87
N ALA A 122 -6.18 -9.64 10.95
CA ALA A 122 -7.00 -9.83 9.74
C ALA A 122 -6.41 -10.91 8.82
N ALA A 123 -5.08 -10.98 8.71
CA ALA A 123 -4.41 -12.02 7.95
C ALA A 123 -4.59 -13.40 8.58
N HIS A 124 -4.46 -13.52 9.90
CA HIS A 124 -4.75 -14.76 10.63
C HIS A 124 -6.20 -15.21 10.46
N GLU A 125 -7.17 -14.31 10.53
CA GLU A 125 -8.58 -14.64 10.33
C GLU A 125 -8.86 -15.15 8.91
N ALA A 126 -8.25 -14.53 7.90
CA ALA A 126 -8.52 -14.85 6.51
C ALA A 126 -7.72 -16.03 5.96
N LEU A 127 -6.47 -16.20 6.41
CA LEU A 127 -5.48 -17.11 5.82
C LEU A 127 -5.07 -18.25 6.79
N GLY A 128 -5.44 -18.14 8.06
CA GLY A 128 -5.03 -19.10 9.10
C GLY A 128 -3.66 -18.83 9.68
N ASP A 129 -3.20 -19.78 10.51
CA ASP A 129 -1.88 -19.72 11.13
C ASP A 129 -0.86 -20.49 10.28
N ARG A 130 0.29 -19.90 10.02
CA ARG A 130 1.41 -20.54 9.32
C ARG A 130 2.64 -20.77 10.22
N GLY A 131 2.54 -20.47 11.52
CA GLY A 131 3.65 -20.58 12.48
C GLY A 131 4.65 -19.41 12.45
N GLU A 132 4.48 -18.47 11.54
CA GLU A 132 5.28 -17.25 11.38
C GLU A 132 4.36 -16.06 11.15
N ALA A 133 4.82 -14.86 11.48
CA ALA A 133 4.06 -13.62 11.21
C ALA A 133 3.81 -13.41 9.72
N TRP A 134 2.63 -12.89 9.38
CA TRP A 134 2.28 -12.50 8.03
C TRP A 134 2.99 -11.21 7.60
N PHE A 135 3.29 -10.34 8.56
CA PHE A 135 3.92 -9.05 8.34
C PHE A 135 5.29 -8.97 9.00
N GLU A 136 6.24 -8.40 8.26
CA GLU A 136 7.57 -8.05 8.76
C GLU A 136 7.67 -6.52 8.84
N PHE A 137 8.00 -6.01 10.03
CA PHE A 137 8.22 -4.58 10.24
C PHE A 137 9.67 -4.20 9.93
N LEU A 138 9.85 -3.18 9.10
CA LEU A 138 11.15 -2.65 8.69
C LEU A 138 11.14 -1.12 8.77
N THR A 139 12.33 -0.52 8.73
CA THR A 139 12.50 0.91 8.49
C THR A 139 13.24 1.09 7.18
N ASP A 140 12.72 1.89 6.27
CA ASP A 140 13.39 2.18 5.01
C ASP A 140 14.69 2.96 5.28
N PRO A 141 15.85 2.50 4.82
CA PRO A 141 17.13 3.12 5.17
C PRO A 141 17.36 4.50 4.54
N ALA A 142 16.63 4.84 3.48
CA ALA A 142 16.79 6.11 2.77
C ALA A 142 15.82 7.18 3.27
N THR A 143 14.58 6.80 3.55
CA THR A 143 13.49 7.71 3.94
C THR A 143 13.19 7.70 5.43
N HIS A 144 13.71 6.72 6.17
CA HIS A 144 13.39 6.43 7.57
C HIS A 144 11.89 6.16 7.82
N SER A 145 11.13 5.93 6.74
CA SER A 145 9.71 5.59 6.82
C SER A 145 9.50 4.18 7.36
N PRO A 146 8.50 3.93 8.22
CA PRO A 146 8.12 2.59 8.61
C PRO A 146 7.50 1.84 7.43
N VAL A 147 7.88 0.57 7.32
CA VAL A 147 7.46 -0.34 6.25
C VAL A 147 6.93 -1.62 6.86
N LEU A 148 5.81 -2.11 6.35
CA LEU A 148 5.33 -3.46 6.57
C LEU A 148 5.46 -4.26 5.28
N LEU A 149 6.13 -5.40 5.33
CA LEU A 149 6.17 -6.36 4.23
C LEU A 149 5.15 -7.47 4.53
N PHE A 150 4.11 -7.56 3.71
CA PHE A 150 3.15 -8.65 3.75
C PHE A 150 3.65 -9.82 2.92
N HIS A 151 3.98 -10.92 3.56
CA HIS A 151 4.42 -12.16 2.92
C HIS A 151 3.22 -13.04 2.57
N TYR A 152 2.56 -12.75 1.45
CA TYR A 152 1.34 -13.46 1.06
C TYR A 152 1.59 -14.91 0.60
N PRO A 153 0.59 -15.81 0.77
CA PRO A 153 0.68 -17.19 0.32
C PRO A 153 0.51 -17.26 -1.19
N SER A 154 1.64 -17.23 -1.92
CA SER A 154 1.61 -17.26 -3.39
C SER A 154 1.31 -18.67 -3.90
N THR A 155 0.38 -18.75 -4.84
CA THR A 155 0.02 -19.97 -5.56
C THR A 155 0.77 -20.13 -6.90
N GLN A 156 1.53 -19.09 -7.29
CA GLN A 156 2.24 -19.08 -8.55
C GLN A 156 3.65 -19.67 -8.40
N PRO A 157 4.18 -20.38 -9.41
CA PRO A 157 5.56 -20.85 -9.40
C PRO A 157 6.55 -19.68 -9.31
N ASN A 158 7.78 -19.97 -8.87
CA ASN A 158 8.84 -18.97 -8.85
C ASN A 158 9.02 -18.34 -10.23
N GLY A 159 8.49 -17.14 -10.39
CA GLY A 159 8.58 -16.35 -11.63
C GLY A 159 9.90 -15.59 -11.71
N PHE A 160 9.86 -14.40 -12.26
CA PHE A 160 11.02 -13.54 -12.40
C PHE A 160 11.68 -13.24 -11.05
N ALA A 161 12.99 -13.48 -10.94
CA ALA A 161 13.77 -13.35 -9.71
C ALA A 161 13.71 -11.95 -9.05
N TYR A 162 13.28 -10.92 -9.78
CA TYR A 162 13.15 -9.55 -9.28
C TYR A 162 11.79 -9.26 -8.61
N LEU A 163 10.75 -10.08 -8.83
CA LEU A 163 9.44 -9.89 -8.19
C LEU A 163 9.41 -10.61 -6.85
N LYS A 164 9.47 -9.85 -5.78
CA LYS A 164 9.31 -10.37 -4.42
C LYS A 164 7.87 -10.83 -4.19
N ARG A 165 7.70 -11.95 -3.50
CA ARG A 165 6.40 -12.48 -3.05
C ARG A 165 5.93 -11.80 -1.76
N SER A 166 6.01 -10.50 -1.77
CA SER A 166 5.54 -9.66 -0.68
C SER A 166 4.95 -8.38 -1.27
N VAL A 167 3.99 -7.80 -0.58
CA VAL A 167 3.51 -6.45 -0.84
C VAL A 167 4.15 -5.53 0.20
N LYS A 168 4.79 -4.45 -0.27
CA LYS A 168 5.36 -3.41 0.59
C LYS A 168 4.29 -2.36 0.90
N LEU A 169 4.04 -2.13 2.18
CA LEU A 169 3.24 -1.00 2.65
C LEU A 169 4.21 0.01 3.27
N GLU A 170 4.29 1.19 2.68
CA GLU A 170 5.15 2.28 3.17
C GLU A 170 4.28 3.38 3.77
N PHE A 171 4.57 3.75 5.02
CA PHE A 171 3.80 4.76 5.75
C PHE A 171 4.63 6.02 5.91
N GLY A 172 3.99 7.17 5.64
CA GLY A 172 4.59 8.48 5.82
C GLY A 172 3.71 9.37 6.66
N SER A 173 4.33 10.35 7.33
CA SER A 173 3.66 11.34 8.20
C SER A 173 3.89 12.79 7.76
N LEU A 174 4.72 13.01 6.74
CA LEU A 174 5.17 14.35 6.36
C LEU A 174 4.40 14.93 5.17
N THR A 175 3.49 14.15 4.57
CA THR A 175 2.72 14.58 3.40
C THR A 175 1.53 15.43 3.84
N ASP A 176 1.38 16.61 3.23
CA ASP A 176 0.10 17.31 3.26
C ASP A 176 -0.96 16.46 2.55
N GLN A 177 -1.97 16.04 3.30
CA GLN A 177 -3.00 15.11 2.85
C GLN A 177 -4.12 15.76 2.02
N GLN A 178 -3.92 16.95 1.47
CA GLN A 178 -4.92 17.66 0.70
C GLN A 178 -4.41 18.09 -0.68
N PRO A 179 -5.29 18.12 -1.70
CA PRO A 179 -6.66 17.61 -1.72
C PRO A 179 -6.75 16.09 -1.91
N THR A 180 -7.80 15.49 -1.35
CA THR A 180 -8.11 14.06 -1.50
C THR A 180 -9.51 13.84 -2.06
N GLY A 181 -9.73 12.63 -2.60
CA GLY A 181 -11.03 12.15 -3.03
C GLY A 181 -11.31 10.73 -2.54
N ARG A 182 -12.60 10.35 -2.50
CA ARG A 182 -13.03 8.97 -2.28
C ARG A 182 -13.15 8.26 -3.61
N HIS A 183 -12.56 7.07 -3.71
CA HIS A 183 -12.52 6.30 -4.95
C HIS A 183 -12.72 4.83 -4.65
N SER A 184 -13.36 4.13 -5.59
CA SER A 184 -13.51 2.69 -5.52
C SER A 184 -12.37 2.00 -6.26
N VAL A 185 -11.76 0.99 -5.67
CA VAL A 185 -10.73 0.15 -6.29
C VAL A 185 -11.15 -1.32 -6.24
N ALA A 186 -10.78 -2.06 -7.27
CA ALA A 186 -11.00 -3.49 -7.38
C ALA A 186 -9.75 -4.19 -7.93
N PRO A 187 -9.52 -5.48 -7.62
CA PRO A 187 -8.44 -6.22 -8.23
C PRO A 187 -8.76 -6.51 -9.70
N TRP A 188 -7.73 -6.55 -10.53
CA TRP A 188 -7.89 -6.82 -11.95
C TRP A 188 -8.57 -8.15 -12.27
N ILE A 189 -8.43 -9.12 -11.39
CA ILE A 189 -9.11 -10.41 -11.52
C ILE A 189 -10.64 -10.27 -11.46
N ALA A 190 -11.16 -9.31 -10.67
CA ALA A 190 -12.59 -9.07 -10.56
C ALA A 190 -13.22 -8.53 -11.86
N ASP A 191 -12.45 -7.79 -12.65
CA ASP A 191 -12.91 -7.27 -13.95
C ASP A 191 -13.12 -8.40 -15.01
N VAL A 192 -12.34 -9.48 -14.91
CA VAL A 192 -12.34 -10.56 -15.89
C VAL A 192 -13.06 -11.82 -15.43
N LEU A 193 -13.29 -11.95 -14.13
CA LEU A 193 -13.98 -13.07 -13.49
C LEU A 193 -15.03 -12.55 -12.48
N PRO A 194 -16.01 -11.76 -12.92
CA PRO A 194 -17.01 -11.17 -12.02
C PRO A 194 -17.86 -12.22 -11.29
N GLU A 195 -17.97 -13.43 -11.84
CA GLU A 195 -18.67 -14.54 -11.20
C GLU A 195 -17.99 -15.07 -9.95
N VAL A 196 -16.66 -14.90 -9.84
CA VAL A 196 -15.86 -15.30 -8.68
C VAL A 196 -15.74 -14.16 -7.66
N PHE A 197 -15.87 -12.92 -8.14
CA PHE A 197 -15.72 -11.70 -7.36
C PHE A 197 -16.95 -10.79 -7.51
N PRO A 198 -18.15 -11.27 -7.17
CA PRO A 198 -19.35 -10.45 -7.30
C PRO A 198 -19.22 -9.22 -6.39
N ASP A 199 -19.29 -8.04 -6.99
CA ASP A 199 -19.26 -6.74 -6.31
C ASP A 199 -18.05 -6.48 -5.40
N TRP A 200 -16.93 -7.21 -5.58
CA TRP A 200 -15.75 -6.96 -4.77
C TRP A 200 -15.04 -5.66 -5.17
N LYS A 201 -15.12 -4.72 -4.30
CA LYS A 201 -14.43 -3.43 -4.37
C LYS A 201 -14.27 -2.86 -2.96
N CYS A 202 -13.25 -2.04 -2.76
CA CYS A 202 -13.10 -1.26 -1.55
C CYS A 202 -13.08 0.24 -1.86
N GLU A 203 -13.59 1.03 -0.91
CA GLU A 203 -13.50 2.48 -0.99
C GLU A 203 -12.21 2.94 -0.33
N VAL A 204 -11.43 3.76 -1.04
CA VAL A 204 -10.19 4.34 -0.53
C VAL A 204 -10.28 5.87 -0.54
N VAL A 205 -9.58 6.51 0.37
CA VAL A 205 -9.31 7.95 0.30
C VAL A 205 -7.94 8.12 -0.36
N ALA A 206 -7.89 8.69 -1.55
CA ALA A 206 -6.65 8.85 -2.29
C ALA A 206 -6.27 10.33 -2.50
N LEU A 207 -4.98 10.59 -2.49
CA LEU A 207 -4.41 11.90 -2.81
C LEU A 207 -4.64 12.20 -4.29
N GLU A 208 -5.20 13.38 -4.59
CA GLU A 208 -5.53 13.75 -5.96
C GLU A 208 -4.31 13.76 -6.90
N VAL A 209 -4.51 13.37 -8.16
CA VAL A 209 -3.46 13.24 -9.20
C VAL A 209 -2.57 14.48 -9.26
N ARG A 210 -3.19 15.67 -9.25
CA ARG A 210 -2.46 16.95 -9.31
C ARG A 210 -1.47 17.09 -8.15
N ARG A 211 -1.87 16.69 -6.95
CA ARG A 211 -1.02 16.77 -5.76
C ARG A 211 0.14 15.76 -5.85
N THR A 212 -0.16 14.52 -6.22
CA THR A 212 0.86 13.48 -6.45
C THR A 212 1.85 13.89 -7.54
N PHE A 213 1.38 14.53 -8.63
CA PHE A 213 2.26 15.05 -9.67
C PHE A 213 3.25 16.08 -9.13
N TRP A 214 2.77 17.07 -8.37
CA TRP A 214 3.64 18.12 -7.81
C TRP A 214 4.62 17.56 -6.77
N GLU A 215 4.24 16.57 -5.96
CA GLU A 215 5.19 15.89 -5.08
C GLU A 215 6.34 15.25 -5.87
N LYS A 216 6.01 14.47 -6.91
CA LYS A 216 7.04 13.87 -7.78
C LYS A 216 7.91 14.91 -8.47
N ALA A 217 7.33 15.98 -9.00
CA ALA A 217 8.07 17.06 -9.63
C ALA A 217 9.02 17.77 -8.67
N THR A 218 8.59 17.98 -7.42
CA THR A 218 9.42 18.58 -6.36
C THR A 218 10.59 17.69 -5.98
N ILE A 219 10.35 16.38 -5.85
CA ILE A 219 11.40 15.40 -5.56
C ILE A 219 12.44 15.40 -6.69
N LEU A 220 12.01 15.31 -7.95
CA LEU A 220 12.90 15.32 -9.11
C LEU A 220 13.71 16.62 -9.19
N HIS A 221 13.08 17.77 -8.91
CA HIS A 221 13.77 19.05 -8.87
C HIS A 221 14.83 19.09 -7.78
N THR A 222 14.51 18.60 -6.59
CA THR A 222 15.46 18.54 -5.46
C THR A 222 16.64 17.62 -5.77
N GLU A 223 16.39 16.45 -6.35
CA GLU A 223 17.45 15.50 -6.74
C GLU A 223 18.34 16.08 -7.84
N PHE A 224 17.75 16.75 -8.85
CA PHE A 224 18.51 17.39 -9.90
C PHE A 224 19.46 18.49 -9.40
N HIS A 225 19.07 19.20 -8.35
CA HIS A 225 19.89 20.26 -7.72
C HIS A 225 20.70 19.79 -6.51
N ARG A 226 20.70 18.48 -6.23
CA ARG A 226 21.50 17.93 -5.13
C ARG A 226 23.00 18.15 -5.43
N PRO A 227 23.78 18.75 -4.50
CA PRO A 227 25.23 18.86 -4.66
C PRO A 227 25.86 17.48 -4.83
N THR A 228 26.70 17.32 -5.86
CA THR A 228 27.36 16.04 -6.22
C THR A 228 28.41 15.60 -5.19
N ASP A 229 28.79 16.47 -4.25
CA ASP A 229 29.85 16.24 -3.26
C ASP A 229 29.37 15.75 -1.90
N LYS A 230 28.07 15.35 -1.78
CA LYS A 230 27.56 14.68 -0.59
C LYS A 230 27.06 13.28 -0.97
N PRO A 231 27.62 12.23 -0.31
CA PRO A 231 27.16 10.86 -0.49
C PRO A 231 25.71 10.70 -0.06
#